data_aba2aca9f5a4a82f63d628006be39db5
#
_entry.id   aba2aca9f5a4a82f63d628006be39db5
#
_cell.length_a   1.000
_cell.length_b   1.000
_cell.length_c   1.000
_cell.angle_alpha   90.00
_cell.angle_beta   90.00
_cell.angle_gamma   90.00
#
_symmetry.space_group_name_H-M   'P 1'
#
loop_
_entity.id
_entity.type
_entity.pdbx_description
1 polymer ?
#
loop_
_entity_poly.entity_id
_entity_poly.type
_entity_poly.pdbx_seq_one_letter_code
_entity_poly.pdbx_strand_id
1 'polypeptide(L)'
;MNPVNAIENTPDMINILIADDHKLIRETWTYILNRDSRFKVVGSCSNSEEAVKMTKNIHPNVVLMDINMVPFSGIEATRQIREVSPETRVIGVTMHSQPAFAKKMLQFGASGYVTKNSSREEMVTAILEVSKGNKFICEEIKDLIADNTEDQASTTAVNTLTEREMDVINLIRQGSSSKDISLKLEISIKTVEVHRHNILKKLKLKNAASLIHFMNTSSVVI
;
A
#
# COMPACT_ATOMS: atom_id res chain seq x y z
N MET A 1 -40.81 34.63 20.74
CA MET A 1 -39.71 33.76 21.03
C MET A 1 -39.71 32.67 19.96
N ASN A 2 -38.86 32.78 18.97
CA ASN A 2 -38.71 31.75 17.94
C ASN A 2 -37.70 30.69 18.46
N PRO A 3 -38.00 29.41 18.38
CA PRO A 3 -36.99 28.40 18.65
C PRO A 3 -36.02 28.39 17.47
N VAL A 4 -34.78 28.67 17.76
CA VAL A 4 -33.65 28.49 16.88
C VAL A 4 -33.55 26.97 16.56
N ASN A 5 -33.86 26.62 15.32
CA ASN A 5 -33.58 25.27 14.78
C ASN A 5 -32.09 25.03 14.90
N ALA A 6 -31.70 24.25 15.90
CA ALA A 6 -30.42 23.57 15.90
C ALA A 6 -30.43 22.60 14.71
N ILE A 7 -29.75 22.98 13.63
CA ILE A 7 -29.41 22.06 12.56
C ILE A 7 -28.48 21.03 13.24
N GLU A 8 -29.02 19.87 13.57
CA GLU A 8 -28.22 18.71 13.91
C GLU A 8 -27.33 18.43 12.68
N ASN A 9 -26.07 18.80 12.80
CA ASN A 9 -25.04 18.40 11.87
C ASN A 9 -24.92 16.88 11.95
N THR A 10 -25.72 16.14 11.19
CA THR A 10 -25.43 14.73 10.93
C THR A 10 -24.05 14.68 10.30
N PRO A 11 -23.06 14.04 10.92
CA PRO A 11 -21.73 13.96 10.34
C PRO A 11 -21.87 13.32 8.95
N ASP A 12 -21.33 13.99 7.92
CA ASP A 12 -21.31 13.46 6.56
C ASP A 12 -20.74 12.04 6.57
N MET A 13 -21.54 11.10 6.07
CA MET A 13 -21.19 9.68 6.03
C MET A 13 -19.93 9.51 5.19
N ILE A 14 -18.89 8.85 5.74
CA ILE A 14 -17.62 8.63 5.07
C ILE A 14 -17.79 7.51 4.05
N ASN A 15 -17.65 7.85 2.77
CA ASN A 15 -17.68 6.92 1.65
C ASN A 15 -16.31 6.23 1.50
N ILE A 16 -16.30 4.90 1.52
CA ILE A 16 -15.08 4.08 1.53
C ILE A 16 -15.06 3.17 0.31
N LEU A 17 -13.93 3.15 -0.41
CA LEU A 17 -13.61 2.16 -1.42
C LEU A 17 -12.60 1.16 -0.83
N ILE A 18 -12.80 -0.15 -1.05
CA ILE A 18 -11.88 -1.19 -0.58
C ILE A 18 -11.21 -1.84 -1.79
N ALA A 19 -9.88 -1.76 -1.84
CA ALA A 19 -9.04 -2.36 -2.87
C ALA A 19 -8.10 -3.39 -2.23
N ASP A 20 -8.36 -4.68 -2.44
CA ASP A 20 -7.59 -5.81 -1.91
C ASP A 20 -7.79 -7.02 -2.83
N ASP A 21 -6.77 -7.78 -3.16
CA ASP A 21 -6.91 -8.97 -4.01
C ASP A 21 -7.54 -10.18 -3.27
N HIS A 22 -7.55 -10.16 -1.93
CA HIS A 22 -8.16 -11.19 -1.09
C HIS A 22 -9.67 -10.97 -0.91
N LYS A 23 -10.48 -11.78 -1.56
CA LYS A 23 -11.96 -11.69 -1.51
C LYS A 23 -12.51 -11.66 -0.08
N LEU A 24 -12.02 -12.54 0.79
CA LEU A 24 -12.50 -12.61 2.18
C LEU A 24 -12.25 -11.33 2.96
N ILE A 25 -11.10 -10.71 2.76
CA ILE A 25 -10.76 -9.43 3.40
C ILE A 25 -11.73 -8.33 2.94
N ARG A 26 -11.98 -8.21 1.63
CA ARG A 26 -12.94 -7.24 1.09
C ARG A 26 -14.34 -7.42 1.68
N GLU A 27 -14.85 -8.66 1.68
CA GLU A 27 -16.18 -8.97 2.21
C GLU A 27 -16.27 -8.70 3.71
N THR A 28 -15.26 -9.08 4.48
CA THR A 28 -15.21 -8.88 5.93
C THR A 28 -15.23 -7.38 6.27
N TRP A 29 -14.35 -6.58 5.68
CA TRP A 29 -14.33 -5.15 5.93
C TRP A 29 -15.57 -4.44 5.42
N THR A 30 -16.13 -4.85 4.28
CA THR A 30 -17.43 -4.34 3.78
C THR A 30 -18.54 -4.59 4.81
N TYR A 31 -18.61 -5.80 5.35
CA TYR A 31 -19.60 -6.14 6.37
C TYR A 31 -19.40 -5.34 7.66
N ILE A 32 -18.18 -5.27 8.16
CA ILE A 32 -17.85 -4.57 9.41
C ILE A 32 -18.16 -3.06 9.28
N LEU A 33 -17.69 -2.43 8.22
CA LEU A 33 -17.80 -0.97 8.06
C LEU A 33 -19.24 -0.54 7.77
N ASN A 34 -20.02 -1.28 6.99
CA ASN A 34 -21.42 -0.96 6.74
C ASN A 34 -22.34 -1.14 7.96
N ARG A 35 -21.87 -1.77 9.05
CA ARG A 35 -22.61 -1.84 10.33
C ARG A 35 -22.40 -0.62 11.22
N ASP A 36 -21.50 0.25 10.87
CA ASP A 36 -21.25 1.50 11.57
C ASP A 36 -21.87 2.65 10.75
N SER A 37 -22.82 3.35 11.33
CA SER A 37 -23.59 4.42 10.67
C SER A 37 -22.74 5.59 10.15
N ARG A 38 -21.48 5.69 10.60
CA ARG A 38 -20.52 6.71 10.14
C ARG A 38 -19.93 6.40 8.76
N PHE A 39 -20.03 5.14 8.30
CA PHE A 39 -19.35 4.66 7.10
C PHE A 39 -20.30 4.08 6.08
N LYS A 40 -19.93 4.21 4.80
CA LYS A 40 -20.57 3.52 3.69
C LYS A 40 -19.52 2.98 2.74
N VAL A 41 -19.46 1.68 2.57
CA VAL A 41 -18.64 1.08 1.52
C VAL A 41 -19.36 1.27 0.19
N VAL A 42 -18.81 2.15 -0.65
CA VAL A 42 -19.39 2.54 -1.95
C VAL A 42 -18.88 1.70 -3.11
N GLY A 43 -17.89 0.83 -2.86
CA GLY A 43 -17.37 -0.12 -3.84
C GLY A 43 -16.24 -0.96 -3.28
N SER A 44 -15.92 -2.04 -3.99
CA SER A 44 -14.73 -2.84 -3.73
C SER A 44 -14.16 -3.39 -5.04
N CYS A 45 -12.86 -3.55 -5.11
CA CYS A 45 -12.15 -4.09 -6.28
C CYS A 45 -10.99 -5.00 -5.86
N SER A 46 -10.52 -5.82 -6.81
CA SER A 46 -9.51 -6.84 -6.55
C SER A 46 -8.15 -6.54 -7.19
N ASN A 47 -8.00 -5.40 -7.84
CA ASN A 47 -6.77 -5.02 -8.51
C ASN A 47 -6.54 -3.51 -8.48
N SER A 48 -5.30 -3.11 -8.68
CA SER A 48 -4.84 -1.72 -8.58
C SER A 48 -5.37 -0.81 -9.69
N GLU A 49 -5.53 -1.31 -10.92
CA GLU A 49 -6.04 -0.54 -12.05
C GLU A 49 -7.52 -0.18 -11.84
N GLU A 50 -8.31 -1.16 -11.41
CA GLU A 50 -9.72 -0.96 -11.09
C GLU A 50 -9.88 0.02 -9.91
N ALA A 51 -9.02 -0.05 -8.90
CA ALA A 51 -9.02 0.88 -7.78
C ALA A 51 -8.86 2.34 -8.22
N VAL A 52 -7.90 2.62 -9.10
CA VAL A 52 -7.69 3.97 -9.66
C VAL A 52 -8.90 4.42 -10.48
N LYS A 53 -9.41 3.54 -11.37
CA LYS A 53 -10.58 3.83 -12.21
C LYS A 53 -11.84 4.10 -11.38
N MET A 54 -12.11 3.26 -10.38
CA MET A 54 -13.26 3.44 -9.49
C MET A 54 -13.13 4.72 -8.67
N THR A 55 -11.95 5.00 -8.12
CA THR A 55 -11.71 6.23 -7.36
C THR A 55 -11.99 7.47 -8.21
N LYS A 56 -11.52 7.49 -9.46
CA LYS A 56 -11.78 8.60 -10.39
C LYS A 56 -13.28 8.82 -10.67
N ASN A 57 -14.08 7.74 -10.68
CA ASN A 57 -15.51 7.83 -11.03
C ASN A 57 -16.39 8.10 -9.80
N ILE A 58 -16.02 7.56 -8.63
CA ILE A 58 -16.87 7.55 -7.42
C ILE A 58 -16.48 8.69 -6.46
N HIS A 59 -15.21 9.14 -6.52
CA HIS A 59 -14.61 10.12 -5.58
C HIS A 59 -14.89 9.76 -4.10
N PRO A 60 -14.49 8.58 -3.61
CA PRO A 60 -14.70 8.20 -2.22
C PRO A 60 -13.89 9.11 -1.29
N ASN A 61 -14.33 9.27 -0.04
CA ASN A 61 -13.58 10.02 0.96
C ASN A 61 -12.27 9.29 1.32
N VAL A 62 -12.35 7.96 1.46
CA VAL A 62 -11.21 7.11 1.85
C VAL A 62 -11.13 5.88 0.95
N VAL A 63 -9.91 5.51 0.55
CA VAL A 63 -9.59 4.22 -0.07
C VAL A 63 -8.76 3.40 0.91
N LEU A 64 -9.23 2.20 1.26
CA LEU A 64 -8.42 1.17 1.90
C LEU A 64 -7.70 0.41 0.80
N MET A 65 -6.37 0.56 0.73
CA MET A 65 -5.54 0.09 -0.40
C MET A 65 -4.59 -1.01 0.05
N ASP A 66 -4.78 -2.22 -0.41
CA ASP A 66 -3.75 -3.26 -0.25
C ASP A 66 -2.50 -2.88 -1.05
N ILE A 67 -1.34 -3.13 -0.45
CA ILE A 67 -0.05 -2.81 -1.07
C ILE A 67 0.32 -3.83 -2.14
N ASN A 68 -0.01 -5.11 -1.92
CA ASN A 68 0.44 -6.21 -2.76
C ASN A 68 -0.59 -6.59 -3.84
N MET A 69 -0.96 -5.67 -4.68
CA MET A 69 -1.88 -5.92 -5.80
C MET A 69 -1.17 -5.95 -7.15
N VAL A 70 -1.86 -6.48 -8.15
CA VAL A 70 -1.48 -6.47 -9.56
C VAL A 70 -2.49 -5.65 -10.36
N PRO A 71 -2.16 -5.10 -11.55
CA PRO A 71 -0.89 -5.24 -12.29
C PRO A 71 0.28 -4.40 -11.74
N PHE A 72 0.00 -3.44 -10.87
CA PHE A 72 1.00 -2.63 -10.17
C PHE A 72 0.68 -2.56 -8.67
N SER A 73 1.67 -2.16 -7.87
CA SER A 73 1.51 -2.15 -6.41
C SER A 73 0.50 -1.09 -5.94
N GLY A 74 -0.10 -1.29 -4.76
CA GLY A 74 -0.96 -0.30 -4.13
C GLY A 74 -0.24 1.02 -3.83
N ILE A 75 1.10 1.02 -3.75
CA ILE A 75 1.92 2.23 -3.63
C ILE A 75 1.79 3.07 -4.91
N GLU A 76 1.97 2.45 -6.07
CA GLU A 76 1.81 3.12 -7.37
C GLU A 76 0.35 3.53 -7.61
N ALA A 77 -0.63 2.70 -7.22
CA ALA A 77 -2.04 3.07 -7.27
C ALA A 77 -2.32 4.32 -6.41
N THR A 78 -1.70 4.42 -5.24
CA THR A 78 -1.83 5.61 -4.37
C THR A 78 -1.34 6.87 -5.05
N ARG A 79 -0.19 6.80 -5.74
CA ARG A 79 0.33 7.93 -6.53
C ARG A 79 -0.67 8.37 -7.60
N GLN A 80 -1.20 7.42 -8.38
CA GLN A 80 -2.16 7.71 -9.43
C GLN A 80 -3.49 8.25 -8.88
N ILE A 81 -3.96 7.73 -7.75
CA ILE A 81 -5.17 8.24 -7.08
C ILE A 81 -4.98 9.71 -6.67
N ARG A 82 -3.82 10.08 -6.15
CA ARG A 82 -3.51 11.47 -5.80
C ARG A 82 -3.58 12.41 -7.00
N GLU A 83 -3.30 11.93 -8.21
CA GLU A 83 -3.38 12.71 -9.44
C GLU A 83 -4.83 12.85 -9.94
N VAL A 84 -5.62 11.76 -9.89
CA VAL A 84 -6.98 11.72 -10.47
C VAL A 84 -8.07 12.13 -9.48
N SER A 85 -7.82 12.08 -8.17
CA SER A 85 -8.77 12.42 -7.09
C SER A 85 -8.02 12.96 -5.86
N PRO A 86 -7.51 14.21 -5.90
CA PRO A 86 -6.65 14.78 -4.84
C PRO A 86 -7.32 14.83 -3.45
N GLU A 87 -8.64 14.92 -3.41
CA GLU A 87 -9.40 14.97 -2.15
C GLU A 87 -9.57 13.58 -1.50
N THR A 88 -9.46 12.50 -2.29
CA THR A 88 -9.54 11.14 -1.76
C THR A 88 -8.31 10.84 -0.90
N ARG A 89 -8.55 10.35 0.31
CA ARG A 89 -7.49 9.92 1.25
C ARG A 89 -7.23 8.45 1.07
N VAL A 90 -5.96 8.04 1.08
CA VAL A 90 -5.58 6.63 0.95
C VAL A 90 -4.98 6.13 2.25
N ILE A 91 -5.47 4.99 2.74
CA ILE A 91 -4.89 4.22 3.84
C ILE A 91 -4.30 2.95 3.24
N GLY A 92 -2.98 2.79 3.34
CA GLY A 92 -2.31 1.54 2.98
C GLY A 92 -2.66 0.44 3.98
N VAL A 93 -3.05 -0.72 3.48
CA VAL A 93 -3.39 -1.91 4.28
C VAL A 93 -2.46 -3.04 3.85
N THR A 94 -1.80 -3.73 4.77
CA THR A 94 -0.80 -4.74 4.43
C THR A 94 -0.72 -5.89 5.43
N MET A 95 -0.25 -7.05 4.98
CA MET A 95 0.14 -8.14 5.88
C MET A 95 1.51 -7.94 6.52
N HIS A 96 2.27 -6.95 6.08
CA HIS A 96 3.67 -6.76 6.46
C HIS A 96 3.86 -5.58 7.41
N SER A 97 4.51 -5.84 8.55
CA SER A 97 4.78 -4.84 9.60
C SER A 97 6.07 -4.04 9.35
N GLN A 98 6.46 -3.84 8.09
CA GLN A 98 7.76 -3.20 7.81
C GLN A 98 7.64 -1.68 7.70
N PRO A 99 8.40 -0.91 8.50
CA PRO A 99 8.41 0.55 8.48
C PRO A 99 8.74 1.16 7.11
N ALA A 100 9.54 0.47 6.29
CA ALA A 100 9.94 0.93 4.96
C ALA A 100 8.74 1.13 4.02
N PHE A 101 7.74 0.23 4.08
CA PHE A 101 6.50 0.38 3.28
C PHE A 101 5.63 1.51 3.78
N ALA A 102 5.49 1.67 5.09
CA ALA A 102 4.75 2.80 5.66
C ALA A 102 5.37 4.13 5.19
N LYS A 103 6.71 4.24 5.28
CA LYS A 103 7.44 5.42 4.81
C LYS A 103 7.21 5.65 3.31
N LYS A 104 7.31 4.61 2.49
CA LYS A 104 7.11 4.71 1.04
C LYS A 104 5.66 5.08 0.69
N MET A 105 4.67 4.44 1.30
CA MET A 105 3.25 4.78 1.11
C MET A 105 2.96 6.25 1.42
N LEU A 106 3.48 6.76 2.54
CA LEU A 106 3.31 8.15 2.93
C LEU A 106 4.02 9.12 1.97
N GLN A 107 5.20 8.76 1.45
CA GLN A 107 5.92 9.54 0.43
C GLN A 107 5.14 9.65 -0.88
N PHE A 108 4.44 8.59 -1.27
CA PHE A 108 3.59 8.54 -2.47
C PHE A 108 2.18 9.12 -2.25
N GLY A 109 1.93 9.70 -1.08
CA GLY A 109 0.74 10.50 -0.81
C GLY A 109 -0.36 9.80 -0.03
N ALA A 110 -0.10 8.62 0.55
CA ALA A 110 -1.04 8.04 1.51
C ALA A 110 -1.18 8.94 2.75
N SER A 111 -2.37 8.94 3.32
CA SER A 111 -2.69 9.65 4.56
C SER A 111 -2.64 8.72 5.78
N GLY A 112 -2.72 7.40 5.56
CA GLY A 112 -2.67 6.43 6.64
C GLY A 112 -1.97 5.13 6.26
N TYR A 113 -1.61 4.35 7.29
CA TYR A 113 -1.02 3.03 7.15
C TYR A 113 -1.42 2.14 8.32
N VAL A 114 -1.98 0.96 8.01
CA VAL A 114 -2.38 -0.05 8.98
C VAL A 114 -1.96 -1.45 8.51
N THR A 115 -1.80 -2.39 9.44
CA THR A 115 -1.60 -3.78 9.09
C THR A 115 -2.95 -4.51 8.98
N LYS A 116 -3.02 -5.61 8.22
CA LYS A 116 -4.23 -6.48 8.16
C LYS A 116 -4.48 -7.18 9.51
N ASN A 117 -3.51 -7.14 10.44
CA ASN A 117 -3.62 -7.63 11.81
C ASN A 117 -4.15 -6.55 12.79
N SER A 118 -4.26 -5.30 12.35
CA SER A 118 -4.80 -4.22 13.15
C SER A 118 -6.22 -4.54 13.63
N SER A 119 -6.55 -4.13 14.85
CA SER A 119 -7.89 -4.32 15.38
C SER A 119 -8.94 -3.53 14.60
N ARG A 120 -10.20 -3.92 14.75
CA ARG A 120 -11.33 -3.17 14.17
C ARG A 120 -11.31 -1.72 14.65
N GLU A 121 -11.07 -1.52 15.93
CA GLU A 121 -11.04 -0.21 16.59
C GLU A 121 -9.94 0.67 16.02
N GLU A 122 -8.77 0.10 15.75
CA GLU A 122 -7.65 0.80 15.15
C GLU A 122 -7.93 1.21 13.69
N MET A 123 -8.52 0.30 12.89
CA MET A 123 -8.94 0.63 11.51
C MET A 123 -10.01 1.73 11.50
N VAL A 124 -11.00 1.67 12.39
CA VAL A 124 -12.03 2.71 12.53
C VAL A 124 -11.38 4.05 12.89
N THR A 125 -10.46 4.05 13.83
CA THR A 125 -9.71 5.26 14.21
C THR A 125 -8.91 5.82 13.04
N ALA A 126 -8.23 4.95 12.29
CA ALA A 126 -7.48 5.33 11.09
C ALA A 126 -8.37 6.03 10.07
N ILE A 127 -9.55 5.47 9.76
CA ILE A 127 -10.49 6.04 8.80
C ILE A 127 -10.99 7.42 9.28
N LEU A 128 -11.36 7.55 10.55
CA LEU A 128 -11.84 8.80 11.12
C LEU A 128 -10.76 9.89 11.11
N GLU A 129 -9.55 9.57 11.51
CA GLU A 129 -8.45 10.55 11.54
C GLU A 129 -8.06 10.99 10.11
N VAL A 130 -7.95 10.03 9.19
CA VAL A 130 -7.58 10.32 7.81
C VAL A 130 -8.68 11.12 7.08
N SER A 131 -9.96 10.86 7.36
CA SER A 131 -11.08 11.64 6.80
C SER A 131 -11.08 13.10 7.23
N LYS A 132 -10.58 13.39 8.44
CA LYS A 132 -10.37 14.76 8.94
C LYS A 132 -9.13 15.45 8.36
N GLY A 133 -8.32 14.72 7.56
CA GLY A 133 -7.06 15.23 6.99
C GLY A 133 -5.83 14.96 7.84
N ASN A 134 -5.96 14.28 8.97
CA ASN A 134 -4.83 13.87 9.82
C ASN A 134 -4.09 12.69 9.19
N LYS A 135 -2.81 12.49 9.57
CA LYS A 135 -2.06 11.28 9.23
C LYS A 135 -2.23 10.24 10.33
N PHE A 136 -2.31 8.96 9.92
CA PHE A 136 -2.43 7.84 10.86
C PHE A 136 -1.43 6.73 10.51
N ILE A 137 -0.74 6.21 11.51
CA ILE A 137 0.09 5.00 11.42
C ILE A 137 -0.30 4.12 12.61
N CYS A 138 -0.55 2.83 12.38
CA CYS A 138 -0.89 1.89 13.45
C CYS A 138 0.27 1.73 14.45
N GLU A 139 -0.08 1.37 15.70
CA GLU A 139 0.90 1.29 16.79
C GLU A 139 2.01 0.28 16.49
N GLU A 140 1.67 -0.89 15.93
CA GLU A 140 2.65 -1.91 15.53
C GLU A 140 3.80 -1.33 14.68
N ILE A 141 3.47 -0.42 13.76
CA ILE A 141 4.47 0.21 12.87
C ILE A 141 5.20 1.37 13.56
N LYS A 142 4.52 2.12 14.43
CA LYS A 142 5.16 3.18 15.22
C LYS A 142 6.24 2.62 16.14
N ASP A 143 5.94 1.52 16.83
CA ASP A 143 6.87 0.85 17.71
C ASP A 143 8.11 0.38 16.95
N LEU A 144 7.90 -0.25 15.79
CA LEU A 144 9.01 -0.68 14.93
C LEU A 144 9.84 0.48 14.35
N ILE A 145 9.23 1.64 14.10
CA ILE A 145 9.97 2.85 13.70
C ILE A 145 10.81 3.38 14.87
N ALA A 146 10.26 3.35 16.09
CA ALA A 146 10.96 3.81 17.30
C ALA A 146 12.14 2.90 17.65
N ASP A 147 11.98 1.58 17.51
CA ASP A 147 13.03 0.60 17.80
C ASP A 147 14.15 0.56 16.75
N ASN A 148 13.85 0.94 15.49
CA ASN A 148 14.78 0.86 14.36
C ASN A 148 15.69 2.10 14.20
N THR A 149 16.06 2.79 15.26
CA THR A 149 17.06 3.86 15.18
C THR A 149 18.48 3.36 14.86
N GLU A 150 18.74 2.04 14.91
CA GLU A 150 20.07 1.45 14.68
C GLU A 150 20.26 0.73 13.33
N ASP A 151 19.20 0.38 12.57
CA ASP A 151 19.33 -0.43 11.33
C ASP A 151 19.13 0.39 10.02
N GLN A 152 19.76 1.55 9.94
CA GLN A 152 19.67 2.41 8.74
C GLN A 152 20.41 1.87 7.52
N ALA A 153 21.28 0.87 7.66
CA ALA A 153 22.14 0.40 6.57
C ALA A 153 21.40 -0.45 5.51
N SER A 154 20.48 -1.33 5.95
CA SER A 154 19.76 -2.25 5.04
C SER A 154 18.63 -1.58 4.27
N THR A 155 17.92 -0.65 4.92
CA THR A 155 16.80 0.09 4.31
C THR A 155 17.29 1.09 3.26
N THR A 156 18.50 1.65 3.44
CA THR A 156 19.09 2.60 2.50
C THR A 156 19.44 1.93 1.16
N ALA A 157 19.87 0.68 1.16
CA ALA A 157 20.27 -0.03 -0.05
C ALA A 157 19.07 -0.32 -0.97
N VAL A 158 17.91 -0.69 -0.42
CA VAL A 158 16.69 -0.96 -1.21
C VAL A 158 16.08 0.33 -1.77
N ASN A 159 16.17 1.44 -1.04
CA ASN A 159 15.73 2.75 -1.53
C ASN A 159 16.52 3.25 -2.75
N THR A 160 17.66 2.63 -3.07
CA THR A 160 18.46 2.95 -4.27
C THR A 160 17.99 2.20 -5.52
N LEU A 161 17.08 1.23 -5.39
CA LEU A 161 16.56 0.46 -6.52
C LEU A 161 15.52 1.28 -7.30
N THR A 162 15.61 1.19 -8.62
CA THR A 162 14.61 1.78 -9.51
C THR A 162 13.33 0.94 -9.52
N GLU A 163 12.21 1.50 -9.96
CA GLU A 163 10.95 0.76 -10.12
C GLU A 163 11.14 -0.50 -10.97
N ARG A 164 11.91 -0.40 -12.06
CA ARG A 164 12.18 -1.53 -12.95
C ARG A 164 13.03 -2.63 -12.30
N GLU A 165 13.98 -2.26 -11.45
CA GLU A 165 14.73 -3.21 -10.64
C GLU A 165 13.85 -3.88 -9.57
N MET A 166 12.88 -3.15 -9.04
CA MET A 166 11.87 -3.70 -8.11
C MET A 166 10.97 -4.72 -8.80
N ASP A 167 10.47 -4.42 -10.02
CA ASP A 167 9.68 -5.37 -10.83
C ASP A 167 10.46 -6.67 -11.07
N VAL A 168 11.73 -6.55 -11.44
CA VAL A 168 12.61 -7.69 -11.69
C VAL A 168 12.81 -8.53 -10.42
N ILE A 169 13.05 -7.91 -9.27
CA ILE A 169 13.19 -8.61 -7.98
C ILE A 169 11.91 -9.35 -7.60
N ASN A 170 10.74 -8.71 -7.75
CA ASN A 170 9.45 -9.32 -7.45
C ASN A 170 9.22 -10.60 -8.27
N LEU A 171 9.57 -10.56 -9.55
CA LEU A 171 9.46 -11.73 -10.42
C LEU A 171 10.50 -12.82 -10.09
N ILE A 172 11.71 -12.44 -9.66
CA ILE A 172 12.72 -13.40 -9.17
C ILE A 172 12.20 -14.10 -7.90
N ARG A 173 11.57 -13.36 -6.98
CA ARG A 173 10.97 -13.92 -5.77
C ARG A 173 9.87 -14.94 -6.07
N GLN A 174 9.09 -14.70 -7.14
CA GLN A 174 8.08 -15.63 -7.64
C GLN A 174 8.67 -16.86 -8.37
N GLY A 175 10.00 -16.98 -8.44
CA GLY A 175 10.68 -18.07 -9.13
C GLY A 175 10.77 -17.92 -10.64
N SER A 176 10.46 -16.72 -11.19
CA SER A 176 10.52 -16.50 -12.64
C SER A 176 11.96 -16.53 -13.16
N SER A 177 12.19 -17.25 -14.27
CA SER A 177 13.46 -17.23 -14.99
C SER A 177 13.67 -15.89 -15.72
N SER A 178 14.91 -15.59 -16.13
CA SER A 178 15.20 -14.38 -16.94
C SER A 178 14.38 -14.32 -18.23
N LYS A 179 14.03 -15.47 -18.81
CA LYS A 179 13.16 -15.57 -19.98
C LYS A 179 11.71 -15.21 -19.65
N ASP A 180 11.18 -15.69 -18.52
CA ASP A 180 9.82 -15.37 -18.07
C ASP A 180 9.70 -13.88 -17.70
N ILE A 181 10.72 -13.32 -17.04
CA ILE A 181 10.80 -11.90 -16.71
C ILE A 181 10.81 -11.05 -18.00
N SER A 182 11.60 -11.45 -18.98
CA SER A 182 11.68 -10.79 -20.29
C SER A 182 10.32 -10.71 -20.97
N LEU A 183 9.55 -11.80 -20.96
CA LEU A 183 8.20 -11.86 -21.52
C LEU A 183 7.20 -11.01 -20.72
N LYS A 184 7.21 -11.13 -19.39
CA LYS A 184 6.26 -10.41 -18.51
C LYS A 184 6.48 -8.89 -18.53
N LEU A 185 7.72 -8.46 -18.63
CA LEU A 185 8.10 -7.04 -18.60
C LEU A 185 8.28 -6.43 -20.01
N GLU A 186 8.08 -7.24 -21.07
CA GLU A 186 8.25 -6.81 -22.49
C GLU A 186 9.62 -6.18 -22.79
N ILE A 187 10.69 -6.74 -22.23
CA ILE A 187 12.08 -6.31 -22.42
C ILE A 187 12.97 -7.47 -22.87
N SER A 188 14.13 -7.17 -23.44
CA SER A 188 15.07 -8.22 -23.86
C SER A 188 15.63 -8.98 -22.65
N ILE A 189 16.00 -10.27 -22.85
CA ILE A 189 16.69 -11.07 -21.81
C ILE A 189 17.99 -10.36 -21.39
N LYS A 190 18.69 -9.73 -22.31
CA LYS A 190 19.91 -8.96 -22.02
C LYS A 190 19.61 -7.78 -21.08
N THR A 191 18.48 -7.11 -21.26
CA THR A 191 18.03 -6.01 -20.38
C THR A 191 17.72 -6.55 -18.98
N VAL A 192 17.08 -7.72 -18.86
CA VAL A 192 16.84 -8.39 -17.58
C VAL A 192 18.16 -8.67 -16.85
N GLU A 193 19.16 -9.21 -17.54
CA GLU A 193 20.47 -9.49 -16.97
C GLU A 193 21.19 -8.22 -16.48
N VAL A 194 21.06 -7.12 -17.21
CA VAL A 194 21.57 -5.81 -16.80
C VAL A 194 20.88 -5.35 -15.50
N HIS A 195 19.56 -5.47 -15.40
CA HIS A 195 18.84 -5.15 -14.15
C HIS A 195 19.29 -6.04 -13.01
N ARG A 196 19.41 -7.37 -13.21
CA ARG A 196 19.91 -8.31 -12.19
C ARG A 196 21.30 -7.92 -11.70
N HIS A 197 22.20 -7.57 -12.61
CA HIS A 197 23.56 -7.12 -12.26
C HIS A 197 23.52 -5.83 -11.42
N ASN A 198 22.74 -4.84 -11.84
CA ASN A 198 22.59 -3.58 -11.12
C ASN A 198 22.00 -3.77 -9.71
N ILE A 199 21.00 -4.64 -9.57
CA ILE A 199 20.42 -5.02 -8.29
C ILE A 199 21.51 -5.59 -7.35
N LEU A 200 22.26 -6.58 -7.80
CA LEU A 200 23.34 -7.18 -7.02
C LEU A 200 24.37 -6.13 -6.58
N LYS A 201 24.76 -5.26 -7.49
CA LYS A 201 25.70 -4.16 -7.21
C LYS A 201 25.16 -3.18 -6.18
N LYS A 202 23.92 -2.72 -6.33
CA LYS A 202 23.28 -1.76 -5.41
C LYS A 202 23.05 -2.34 -4.03
N LEU A 203 22.66 -3.62 -3.96
CA LEU A 203 22.47 -4.34 -2.69
C LEU A 203 23.79 -4.91 -2.11
N LYS A 204 24.93 -4.70 -2.78
CA LYS A 204 26.26 -5.24 -2.40
C LYS A 204 26.26 -6.75 -2.22
N LEU A 205 25.49 -7.48 -3.06
CA LEU A 205 25.38 -8.93 -3.04
C LEU A 205 26.30 -9.56 -4.08
N LYS A 206 26.83 -10.75 -3.79
CA LYS A 206 27.83 -11.42 -4.64
C LYS A 206 27.22 -12.21 -5.80
N ASN A 207 26.02 -12.75 -5.63
CA ASN A 207 25.38 -13.62 -6.63
C ASN A 207 23.86 -13.73 -6.41
N ALA A 208 23.17 -14.42 -7.34
CA ALA A 208 21.71 -14.61 -7.28
C ALA A 208 21.26 -15.41 -6.04
N ALA A 209 22.04 -16.36 -5.55
CA ALA A 209 21.72 -17.10 -4.32
C ALA A 209 21.72 -16.17 -3.09
N SER A 210 22.69 -15.25 -3.02
CA SER A 210 22.74 -14.21 -1.99
C SER A 210 21.55 -13.25 -2.10
N LEU A 211 21.05 -12.99 -3.30
CA LEU A 211 19.85 -12.17 -3.51
C LEU A 211 18.59 -12.89 -2.98
N ILE A 212 18.43 -14.17 -3.28
CA ILE A 212 17.31 -14.98 -2.77
C ILE A 212 17.37 -15.07 -1.25
N HIS A 213 18.56 -15.32 -0.68
CA HIS A 213 18.74 -15.34 0.77
C HIS A 213 18.40 -13.97 1.39
N PHE A 214 18.89 -12.89 0.81
CA PHE A 214 18.59 -11.52 1.24
C PHE A 214 17.07 -11.24 1.21
N MET A 215 16.36 -11.67 0.16
CA MET A 215 14.91 -11.51 0.07
C MET A 215 14.13 -12.33 1.10
N ASN A 216 14.68 -13.46 1.54
CA ASN A 216 14.03 -14.35 2.51
C ASN A 216 14.35 -13.99 3.97
N THR A 217 15.51 -13.38 4.22
CA THR A 217 15.99 -13.04 5.57
C THR A 217 15.88 -11.57 5.90
N SER A 218 16.02 -10.71 4.91
CA SER A 218 15.71 -9.30 5.09
C SER A 218 14.19 -9.17 5.12
N SER A 219 13.69 -8.61 6.20
CA SER A 219 12.30 -8.14 6.28
C SER A 219 12.00 -7.04 5.25
N VAL A 220 12.80 -6.94 4.22
CA VAL A 220 12.63 -6.02 3.10
C VAL A 220 11.67 -6.68 2.12
N VAL A 221 10.40 -6.30 2.21
CA VAL A 221 9.45 -6.57 1.14
C VAL A 221 9.77 -5.61 -0.01
N ILE A 222 10.21 -6.20 -1.05
CA ILE A 222 10.40 -5.61 -2.35
C ILE A 222 9.10 -5.76 -3.13
#